data_b3a4f49be7c7861b633ccc155db01a2a
#
_entry.id   b3a4f49be7c7861b633ccc155db01a2a
#
_cell.length_a   1.000
_cell.length_b   1.000
_cell.length_c   1.000
_cell.angle_alpha   90.00
_cell.angle_beta   90.00
_cell.angle_gamma   90.00
#
_symmetry.space_group_name_H-M   'P 1'
#
loop_
_entity.id
_entity.type
_entity.pdbx_description
1 polymer ?
#
loop_
_entity_poly.entity_id
_entity_poly.type
_entity_poly.pdbx_seq_one_letter_code
_entity_poly.pdbx_strand_id
1 'polypeptide(L)'
;IVDSGKFPWAEHKARFKRLNEPDVSYHGVVYTEALGAAAFIGRARVVPLRNMGAAISPQNAFQILQGIETLALRMDRICENTQKIAETLQKHPKVEWVRYAGLKDHPDHAIVQKQSGGRASGILSFSLIGSEGRAAGARFLDALQLFTRLVNIGDAKSLATHPASTTHRQLDADELAKAG
;
A
#
# COMPACT_ATOMS: atom_id res chain seq x y z
N ILE A 1 -10.22 5.38 10.10
CA ILE A 1 -9.35 4.94 11.22
C ILE A 1 -9.92 3.64 11.75
N VAL A 2 -9.07 2.62 11.87
CA VAL A 2 -9.41 1.31 12.44
C VAL A 2 -8.48 1.06 13.62
N ASP A 3 -9.05 0.70 14.76
CA ASP A 3 -8.32 0.31 15.96
C ASP A 3 -8.78 -1.09 16.40
N SER A 4 -7.84 -1.99 16.63
CA SER A 4 -8.15 -3.35 17.10
C SER A 4 -8.65 -3.40 18.56
N GLY A 5 -8.46 -2.33 19.32
CA GLY A 5 -8.71 -2.29 20.76
C GLY A 5 -7.75 -3.16 21.60
N LYS A 6 -6.70 -3.72 20.97
CA LYS A 6 -5.78 -4.65 21.65
C LYS A 6 -4.48 -4.01 22.10
N PHE A 7 -4.17 -2.79 21.65
CA PHE A 7 -2.93 -2.13 22.03
C PHE A 7 -3.04 -1.60 23.47
N PRO A 8 -2.07 -1.90 24.34
CA PRO A 8 -2.12 -1.52 25.75
C PRO A 8 -1.69 -0.06 25.97
N TRP A 9 -2.51 0.90 25.54
CA TRP A 9 -2.21 2.34 25.59
C TRP A 9 -1.76 2.82 26.96
N ALA A 10 -2.32 2.27 28.04
CA ALA A 10 -2.01 2.65 29.42
C ALA A 10 -0.60 2.22 29.87
N GLU A 11 0.01 1.22 29.23
CA GLU A 11 1.35 0.74 29.56
C GLU A 11 2.45 1.62 28.97
N HIS A 12 2.12 2.46 27.99
CA HIS A 12 3.08 3.30 27.26
C HIS A 12 2.88 4.80 27.54
N LYS A 13 2.66 5.16 28.82
CA LYS A 13 2.31 6.54 29.25
C LYS A 13 3.28 7.61 28.74
N ALA A 14 4.57 7.37 28.85
CA ALA A 14 5.59 8.33 28.43
C ALA A 14 5.52 8.68 26.93
N ARG A 15 5.16 7.70 26.09
CA ARG A 15 5.04 7.86 24.63
C ARG A 15 3.69 8.44 24.23
N PHE A 16 2.62 8.02 24.87
CA PHE A 16 1.24 8.43 24.53
C PHE A 16 0.61 9.29 25.64
N LYS A 17 1.31 10.34 26.05
CA LYS A 17 0.87 11.30 27.07
C LYS A 17 -0.55 11.79 26.85
N ARG A 18 -0.90 12.15 25.61
CA ARG A 18 -2.22 12.68 25.25
C ARG A 18 -3.39 11.70 25.44
N LEU A 19 -3.13 10.42 25.70
CA LEU A 19 -4.14 9.44 26.07
C LEU A 19 -4.14 9.14 27.57
N ASN A 20 -3.02 9.40 28.26
CA ASN A 20 -2.75 8.99 29.63
C ASN A 20 -2.65 10.16 30.63
N GLU A 21 -2.72 11.40 30.16
CA GLU A 21 -2.71 12.59 31.02
C GLU A 21 -4.05 13.35 30.85
N PRO A 22 -4.47 14.14 31.84
CA PRO A 22 -5.70 14.92 31.77
C PRO A 22 -5.72 15.86 30.54
N ASP A 23 -6.74 15.75 29.71
CA ASP A 23 -6.94 16.62 28.56
C ASP A 23 -7.75 17.84 28.95
N VAL A 24 -7.08 18.98 29.11
CA VAL A 24 -7.71 20.25 29.48
C VAL A 24 -8.72 20.73 28.45
N SER A 25 -8.57 20.33 27.19
CA SER A 25 -9.52 20.68 26.11
C SER A 25 -10.82 19.87 26.16
N TYR A 26 -10.84 18.82 26.96
CA TYR A 26 -11.99 17.94 27.14
C TYR A 26 -12.22 17.59 28.62
N HIS A 27 -12.46 18.62 29.45
CA HIS A 27 -12.85 18.53 30.85
C HIS A 27 -11.88 17.73 31.75
N GLY A 28 -10.60 17.67 31.41
CA GLY A 28 -9.61 16.93 32.19
C GLY A 28 -9.68 15.41 32.09
N VAL A 29 -10.35 14.87 31.05
CA VAL A 29 -10.48 13.41 30.86
C VAL A 29 -9.12 12.77 30.58
N VAL A 30 -8.84 11.67 31.25
CA VAL A 30 -7.78 10.72 30.92
C VAL A 30 -8.40 9.60 30.08
N TYR A 31 -8.11 9.56 28.79
CA TYR A 31 -8.81 8.68 27.84
C TYR A 31 -8.62 7.20 28.12
N THR A 32 -7.43 6.79 28.57
CA THR A 32 -7.16 5.40 28.94
C THR A 32 -7.96 4.93 30.15
N GLU A 33 -8.26 5.82 31.08
CA GLU A 33 -9.08 5.52 32.25
C GLU A 33 -10.58 5.54 31.91
N ALA A 34 -11.01 6.52 31.14
CA ALA A 34 -12.42 6.71 30.80
C ALA A 34 -12.93 5.73 29.74
N LEU A 35 -12.09 5.34 28.77
CA LEU A 35 -12.51 4.59 27.58
C LEU A 35 -11.75 3.26 27.39
N GLY A 36 -10.73 2.98 28.20
CA GLY A 36 -9.96 1.73 28.12
C GLY A 36 -9.46 1.42 26.70
N ALA A 37 -9.89 0.31 26.14
CA ALA A 37 -9.52 -0.14 24.78
C ALA A 37 -9.91 0.85 23.66
N ALA A 38 -10.93 1.68 23.89
CA ALA A 38 -11.39 2.69 22.93
C ALA A 38 -10.71 4.06 23.09
N ALA A 39 -9.68 4.20 23.93
CA ALA A 39 -9.02 5.47 24.25
C ALA A 39 -8.55 6.24 23.00
N PHE A 40 -7.91 5.55 22.06
CA PHE A 40 -7.40 6.14 20.82
C PHE A 40 -8.55 6.67 19.93
N ILE A 41 -9.53 5.81 19.63
CA ILE A 41 -10.69 6.17 18.79
C ILE A 41 -11.52 7.26 19.47
N GLY A 42 -11.74 7.16 20.78
CA GLY A 42 -12.47 8.16 21.55
C GLY A 42 -11.81 9.54 21.46
N ARG A 43 -10.51 9.62 21.73
CA ARG A 43 -9.77 10.87 21.57
C ARG A 43 -9.76 11.38 20.13
N ALA A 44 -9.61 10.50 19.15
CA ALA A 44 -9.63 10.89 17.75
C ALA A 44 -10.94 11.60 17.35
N ARG A 45 -12.07 11.18 17.93
CA ARG A 45 -13.37 11.82 17.70
C ARG A 45 -13.52 13.17 18.43
N VAL A 46 -13.15 13.24 19.71
CA VAL A 46 -13.42 14.43 20.51
C VAL A 46 -12.39 15.54 20.39
N VAL A 47 -11.21 15.27 19.81
CA VAL A 47 -10.19 16.30 19.59
C VAL A 47 -9.92 16.51 18.10
N PRO A 48 -9.20 15.64 17.36
CA PRO A 48 -8.89 15.91 15.95
C PRO A 48 -10.13 16.09 15.08
N LEU A 49 -11.12 15.21 15.18
CA LEU A 49 -12.33 15.31 14.36
C LEU A 49 -13.11 16.60 14.67
N ARG A 50 -13.29 16.92 15.95
CA ARG A 50 -14.00 18.14 16.37
C ARG A 50 -13.28 19.40 15.91
N ASN A 51 -11.96 19.46 16.01
CA ASN A 51 -11.18 20.66 15.72
C ASN A 51 -10.97 20.87 14.22
N MET A 52 -10.77 19.80 13.44
CA MET A 52 -10.49 19.87 12.00
C MET A 52 -11.72 19.62 11.13
N GLY A 53 -12.77 19.02 11.68
CA GLY A 53 -13.97 18.65 10.92
C GLY A 53 -13.73 17.62 9.81
N ALA A 54 -12.64 16.84 9.90
CA ALA A 54 -12.22 15.90 8.87
C ALA A 54 -13.14 14.66 8.83
N ALA A 55 -14.29 14.80 8.20
CA ALA A 55 -15.27 13.74 7.99
C ALA A 55 -15.49 13.53 6.48
N ILE A 56 -15.73 12.28 6.09
CA ILE A 56 -16.08 11.97 4.71
C ILE A 56 -17.43 12.56 4.35
N SER A 57 -17.54 13.18 3.17
CA SER A 57 -18.84 13.64 2.66
C SER A 57 -19.73 12.46 2.27
N PRO A 58 -21.05 12.58 2.37
CA PRO A 58 -21.98 11.54 1.95
C PRO A 58 -21.77 11.10 0.49
N GLN A 59 -21.51 12.05 -0.41
CA GLN A 59 -21.24 11.75 -1.82
C GLN A 59 -19.97 10.91 -2.00
N ASN A 60 -18.88 11.25 -1.30
CA ASN A 60 -17.64 10.48 -1.37
C ASN A 60 -17.83 9.07 -0.76
N ALA A 61 -18.59 8.96 0.34
CA ALA A 61 -18.93 7.67 0.93
C ALA A 61 -19.71 6.80 -0.05
N PHE A 62 -20.70 7.35 -0.76
CA PHE A 62 -21.47 6.66 -1.79
C PHE A 62 -20.57 6.17 -2.93
N GLN A 63 -19.68 7.01 -3.46
CA GLN A 63 -18.75 6.61 -4.53
C GLN A 63 -17.79 5.50 -4.09
N ILE A 64 -17.30 5.54 -2.85
CA ILE A 64 -16.44 4.48 -2.30
C ILE A 64 -17.23 3.16 -2.21
N LEU A 65 -18.48 3.20 -1.71
CA LEU A 65 -19.33 2.02 -1.63
C LEU A 65 -19.57 1.40 -3.00
N GLN A 66 -19.86 2.21 -4.02
CA GLN A 66 -19.99 1.74 -5.40
C GLN A 66 -18.71 1.06 -5.91
N GLY A 67 -17.54 1.61 -5.59
CA GLY A 67 -16.25 0.99 -5.90
C GLY A 67 -16.00 -0.34 -5.18
N ILE A 68 -16.50 -0.48 -3.95
CA ILE A 68 -16.34 -1.69 -3.15
C ILE A 68 -17.22 -2.84 -3.68
N GLU A 69 -18.41 -2.58 -4.20
CA GLU A 69 -19.31 -3.61 -4.71
C GLU A 69 -18.68 -4.53 -5.76
N THR A 70 -17.80 -3.99 -6.61
CA THR A 70 -17.09 -4.75 -7.65
C THR A 70 -15.65 -5.09 -7.32
N LEU A 71 -15.17 -4.71 -6.12
CA LEU A 71 -13.75 -4.83 -5.74
C LEU A 71 -13.26 -6.28 -5.79
N ALA A 72 -14.03 -7.22 -5.26
CA ALA A 72 -13.64 -8.64 -5.25
C ALA A 72 -13.42 -9.18 -6.67
N LEU A 73 -14.36 -8.91 -7.58
CA LEU A 73 -14.27 -9.33 -8.99
C LEU A 73 -13.05 -8.72 -9.70
N ARG A 74 -12.80 -7.42 -9.46
CA ARG A 74 -11.64 -6.73 -10.04
C ARG A 74 -10.33 -7.29 -9.50
N MET A 75 -10.24 -7.52 -8.18
CA MET A 75 -9.04 -8.04 -7.55
C MET A 75 -8.73 -9.49 -7.96
N ASP A 76 -9.73 -10.35 -8.10
CA ASP A 76 -9.53 -11.70 -8.62
C ASP A 76 -8.94 -11.66 -10.03
N ARG A 77 -9.49 -10.84 -10.92
CA ARG A 77 -8.97 -10.68 -12.29
C ARG A 77 -7.57 -10.06 -12.32
N ILE A 78 -7.32 -9.03 -11.51
CA ILE A 78 -6.01 -8.38 -11.41
C ILE A 78 -4.96 -9.40 -10.93
N CYS A 79 -5.22 -10.17 -9.87
CA CYS A 79 -4.29 -11.16 -9.35
C CYS A 79 -4.01 -12.28 -10.37
N GLU A 80 -5.05 -12.77 -11.05
CA GLU A 80 -4.90 -13.77 -12.11
C GLU A 80 -4.02 -13.27 -13.26
N ASN A 81 -4.28 -12.07 -13.75
CA ASN A 81 -3.50 -11.46 -14.83
C ASN A 81 -2.05 -11.22 -14.42
N THR A 82 -1.83 -10.71 -13.21
CA THR A 82 -0.47 -10.44 -12.70
C THR A 82 0.32 -11.71 -12.52
N GLN A 83 -0.31 -12.80 -12.05
CA GLN A 83 0.33 -14.12 -11.95
C GLN A 83 0.80 -14.60 -13.33
N LYS A 84 -0.06 -14.56 -14.34
CA LYS A 84 0.30 -14.96 -15.73
C LYS A 84 1.42 -14.12 -16.31
N ILE A 85 1.40 -12.81 -16.08
CA ILE A 85 2.45 -11.89 -16.53
C ILE A 85 3.77 -12.21 -15.81
N ALA A 86 3.76 -12.40 -14.50
CA ALA A 86 4.95 -12.75 -13.72
C ALA A 86 5.60 -14.06 -14.21
N GLU A 87 4.81 -15.10 -14.43
CA GLU A 87 5.27 -16.38 -14.95
C GLU A 87 5.81 -16.29 -16.39
N THR A 88 5.24 -15.42 -17.21
CA THR A 88 5.71 -15.16 -18.57
C THR A 88 7.03 -14.38 -18.56
N LEU A 89 7.13 -13.34 -17.74
CA LEU A 89 8.35 -12.57 -17.60
C LEU A 89 9.50 -13.39 -17.02
N GLN A 90 9.24 -14.29 -16.06
CA GLN A 90 10.25 -15.17 -15.47
C GLN A 90 10.92 -16.10 -16.49
N LYS A 91 10.20 -16.42 -17.57
CA LYS A 91 10.70 -17.27 -18.66
C LYS A 91 11.27 -16.46 -19.83
N HIS A 92 11.15 -15.15 -19.80
CA HIS A 92 11.50 -14.31 -20.95
C HIS A 92 13.02 -14.10 -21.05
N PRO A 93 13.67 -14.35 -22.22
CA PRO A 93 15.13 -14.36 -22.34
C PRO A 93 15.81 -13.01 -22.12
N LYS A 94 15.07 -11.91 -22.09
CA LYS A 94 15.57 -10.54 -21.82
C LYS A 94 15.27 -10.08 -20.39
N VAL A 95 14.67 -10.91 -19.53
CA VAL A 95 14.36 -10.59 -18.14
C VAL A 95 15.37 -11.26 -17.24
N GLU A 96 15.97 -10.51 -16.34
CA GLU A 96 16.98 -10.98 -15.42
C GLU A 96 16.35 -11.59 -14.17
N TRP A 97 15.40 -10.89 -13.58
CA TRP A 97 14.65 -11.33 -12.41
C TRP A 97 13.22 -10.76 -12.40
N VAL A 98 12.34 -11.45 -11.71
CA VAL A 98 10.97 -10.99 -11.43
C VAL A 98 10.72 -11.11 -9.92
N ARG A 99 10.18 -10.08 -9.29
CA ARG A 99 9.75 -10.08 -7.89
C ARG A 99 8.23 -9.98 -7.83
N TYR A 100 7.61 -11.06 -7.45
CA TYR A 100 6.16 -11.15 -7.25
C TYR A 100 5.84 -12.25 -6.24
N ALA A 101 5.14 -11.91 -5.17
CA ALA A 101 4.87 -12.83 -4.07
C ALA A 101 3.96 -14.03 -4.43
N GLY A 102 3.33 -14.01 -5.60
CA GLY A 102 2.63 -15.15 -6.18
C GLY A 102 3.52 -16.21 -6.80
N LEU A 103 4.79 -15.92 -7.09
CA LEU A 103 5.76 -16.90 -7.59
C LEU A 103 6.25 -17.80 -6.46
N LYS A 104 6.45 -19.09 -6.76
CA LYS A 104 6.81 -20.11 -5.76
C LYS A 104 8.18 -19.90 -5.11
N ASP A 105 9.09 -19.26 -5.82
CA ASP A 105 10.45 -18.94 -5.38
C ASP A 105 10.56 -17.63 -4.58
N HIS A 106 9.44 -16.87 -4.46
CA HIS A 106 9.42 -15.66 -3.65
C HIS A 106 9.42 -15.99 -2.15
N PRO A 107 10.23 -15.33 -1.31
CA PRO A 107 10.35 -15.62 0.12
C PRO A 107 9.01 -15.52 0.88
N ASP A 108 8.12 -14.63 0.46
CA ASP A 108 6.83 -14.43 1.11
C ASP A 108 5.68 -15.25 0.50
N HIS A 109 5.97 -16.16 -0.44
CA HIS A 109 4.94 -16.97 -1.11
C HIS A 109 4.04 -17.71 -0.11
N ALA A 110 4.63 -18.36 0.88
CA ALA A 110 3.88 -19.12 1.89
C ALA A 110 2.97 -18.20 2.74
N ILE A 111 3.40 -16.97 3.01
CA ILE A 111 2.59 -15.96 3.73
C ILE A 111 1.37 -15.57 2.91
N VAL A 112 1.56 -15.30 1.62
CA VAL A 112 0.48 -14.96 0.67
C VAL A 112 -0.52 -16.10 0.55
N GLN A 113 -0.05 -17.36 0.44
CA GLN A 113 -0.94 -18.51 0.44
C GLN A 113 -1.80 -18.59 1.70
N LYS A 114 -1.21 -18.37 2.86
CA LYS A 114 -1.92 -18.42 4.15
C LYS A 114 -2.90 -17.28 4.36
N GLN A 115 -2.54 -16.05 3.97
CA GLN A 115 -3.30 -14.84 4.31
C GLN A 115 -4.38 -14.49 3.29
N SER A 116 -4.14 -14.77 2.01
CA SER A 116 -5.01 -14.34 0.90
C SER A 116 -5.41 -15.46 -0.07
N GLY A 117 -5.12 -16.72 0.27
CA GLY A 117 -5.43 -17.84 -0.60
C GLY A 117 -4.72 -17.76 -1.96
N GLY A 118 -3.50 -17.23 -1.98
CA GLY A 118 -2.69 -17.10 -3.18
C GLY A 118 -2.90 -15.82 -4.01
N ARG A 119 -3.78 -14.92 -3.58
CA ARG A 119 -3.97 -13.62 -4.25
C ARG A 119 -2.85 -12.66 -3.86
N ALA A 120 -1.82 -12.56 -4.70
CA ALA A 120 -0.58 -11.86 -4.38
C ALA A 120 -0.54 -10.37 -4.82
N SER A 121 -1.68 -9.77 -5.08
CA SER A 121 -1.84 -8.38 -5.56
C SER A 121 -1.65 -8.18 -7.08
N GLY A 122 -1.80 -6.93 -7.54
CA GLY A 122 -1.61 -6.52 -8.93
C GLY A 122 -0.27 -5.83 -9.19
N ILE A 123 0.72 -5.98 -8.29
CA ILE A 123 2.00 -5.30 -8.41
C ILE A 123 3.12 -6.33 -8.50
N LEU A 124 3.93 -6.19 -9.53
CA LEU A 124 5.19 -6.93 -9.69
C LEU A 124 6.31 -5.97 -10.10
N SER A 125 7.54 -6.36 -9.87
CA SER A 125 8.72 -5.68 -10.42
C SER A 125 9.63 -6.69 -11.12
N PHE A 126 10.40 -6.20 -12.10
CA PHE A 126 11.34 -7.02 -12.86
C PHE A 126 12.49 -6.18 -13.40
N SER A 127 13.61 -6.83 -13.72
CA SER A 127 14.78 -6.23 -14.36
C SER A 127 15.03 -6.83 -15.72
N LEU A 128 15.62 -6.02 -16.61
CA LEU A 128 16.04 -6.44 -17.95
C LEU A 128 17.52 -6.80 -17.96
N ILE A 129 17.89 -7.90 -18.65
CA ILE A 129 19.28 -8.30 -18.83
C ILE A 129 20.05 -7.24 -19.63
N GLY A 130 21.28 -6.94 -19.18
CA GLY A 130 22.17 -6.00 -19.86
C GLY A 130 21.59 -4.58 -19.90
N SER A 131 20.72 -4.24 -18.96
CA SER A 131 20.12 -2.92 -18.91
C SER A 131 21.19 -1.85 -18.69
N GLU A 132 21.22 -0.87 -19.59
CA GLU A 132 22.02 0.36 -19.42
C GLU A 132 21.38 1.28 -18.36
N GLY A 133 20.90 0.71 -17.26
CA GLY A 133 20.24 1.40 -16.17
C GLY A 133 19.01 2.20 -16.61
N ARG A 134 18.97 3.47 -16.20
CA ARG A 134 17.83 4.37 -16.42
C ARG A 134 17.38 4.47 -17.89
N ALA A 135 18.31 4.44 -18.86
CA ALA A 135 17.99 4.59 -20.27
C ALA A 135 17.21 3.38 -20.83
N ALA A 136 17.54 2.17 -20.41
CA ALA A 136 16.83 0.96 -20.84
C ALA A 136 15.38 0.92 -20.31
N GLY A 137 15.19 1.27 -19.04
CA GLY A 137 13.85 1.37 -18.44
C GLY A 137 12.98 2.44 -19.15
N ALA A 138 13.55 3.58 -19.49
CA ALA A 138 12.84 4.62 -20.24
C ALA A 138 12.42 4.12 -21.63
N ARG A 139 13.35 3.52 -22.41
CA ARG A 139 13.03 2.93 -23.72
C ARG A 139 11.96 1.83 -23.65
N PHE A 140 12.02 1.00 -22.60
CA PHE A 140 10.99 -0.02 -22.38
C PHE A 140 9.61 0.61 -22.21
N LEU A 141 9.49 1.62 -21.32
CA LEU A 141 8.21 2.30 -21.11
C LEU A 141 7.70 3.03 -22.35
N ASP A 142 8.59 3.64 -23.14
CA ASP A 142 8.21 4.35 -24.36
C ASP A 142 7.70 3.42 -25.47
N ALA A 143 8.13 2.15 -25.44
CA ALA A 143 7.68 1.13 -26.41
C ALA A 143 6.34 0.48 -26.04
N LEU A 144 5.82 0.68 -24.83
CA LEU A 144 4.55 0.10 -24.39
C LEU A 144 3.36 0.74 -25.13
N GLN A 145 2.46 -0.09 -25.65
CA GLN A 145 1.26 0.36 -26.36
C GLN A 145 -0.01 0.22 -25.49
N LEU A 146 -0.12 -0.87 -24.72
CA LEU A 146 -1.29 -1.15 -23.87
C LEU A 146 -1.16 -0.52 -22.49
N PHE A 147 0.04 -0.58 -21.91
CA PHE A 147 0.28 -0.10 -20.55
C PHE A 147 0.39 1.42 -20.52
N THR A 148 -0.36 2.06 -19.64
CA THR A 148 -0.28 3.49 -19.39
C THR A 148 0.89 3.79 -18.44
N ARG A 149 1.71 4.79 -18.77
CA ARG A 149 2.76 5.27 -17.88
C ARG A 149 2.15 6.09 -16.74
N LEU A 150 1.85 5.42 -15.65
CA LEU A 150 1.21 6.00 -14.48
C LEU A 150 1.49 5.16 -13.25
N VAL A 151 1.39 5.74 -12.06
CA VAL A 151 1.44 5.07 -10.76
C VAL A 151 0.08 5.14 -10.10
N ASN A 152 -0.58 4.00 -9.94
CA ASN A 152 -1.79 3.85 -9.13
C ASN A 152 -1.96 2.39 -8.71
N ILE A 153 -2.37 2.15 -7.47
CA ILE A 153 -2.59 0.79 -6.95
C ILE A 153 -4.07 0.44 -7.07
N GLY A 154 -4.35 -0.70 -7.70
CA GLY A 154 -5.72 -1.19 -7.89
C GLY A 154 -6.50 -0.50 -9.01
N ASP A 155 -5.81 0.16 -9.93
CA ASP A 155 -6.42 0.72 -11.14
C ASP A 155 -6.99 -0.41 -12.03
N ALA A 156 -8.07 -0.10 -12.75
CA ALA A 156 -8.63 -1.01 -13.75
C ALA A 156 -7.78 -1.10 -15.04
N LYS A 157 -6.90 -0.11 -15.27
CA LYS A 157 -5.97 -0.08 -16.40
C LYS A 157 -4.67 -0.79 -16.05
N SER A 158 -4.01 -1.35 -17.07
CA SER A 158 -2.65 -1.86 -16.96
C SER A 158 -1.66 -0.69 -16.92
N LEU A 159 -0.87 -0.63 -15.85
CA LEU A 159 0.04 0.47 -15.57
C LEU A 159 1.49 -0.02 -15.52
N ALA A 160 2.42 0.83 -15.92
CA ALA A 160 3.85 0.60 -15.77
C ALA A 160 4.58 1.88 -15.39
N THR A 161 5.62 1.74 -14.58
CA THR A 161 6.49 2.85 -14.20
C THR A 161 7.94 2.37 -14.10
N HIS A 162 8.87 3.28 -14.31
CA HIS A 162 10.29 3.06 -14.04
C HIS A 162 10.69 3.97 -12.87
N PRO A 163 10.81 3.45 -11.64
CA PRO A 163 10.99 4.27 -10.44
C PRO A 163 12.18 5.21 -10.50
N ALA A 164 13.31 4.75 -11.00
CA ALA A 164 14.55 5.56 -11.08
C ALA A 164 14.42 6.82 -11.97
N SER A 165 13.50 6.83 -12.95
CA SER A 165 13.27 8.02 -13.79
C SER A 165 12.02 8.81 -13.41
N THR A 166 11.22 8.32 -12.46
CA THR A 166 9.94 8.92 -12.07
C THR A 166 9.85 9.15 -10.56
N THR A 167 9.35 8.19 -9.81
CA THR A 167 9.04 8.33 -8.37
C THR A 167 10.29 8.43 -7.48
N HIS A 168 11.44 7.89 -7.92
CA HIS A 168 12.70 7.89 -7.18
C HIS A 168 13.79 8.76 -7.85
N ARG A 169 13.42 9.64 -8.77
CA ARG A 169 14.37 10.45 -9.54
C ARG A 169 15.22 11.42 -8.69
N GLN A 170 14.77 11.72 -7.47
CA GLN A 170 15.45 12.59 -6.52
C GLN A 170 16.54 11.86 -5.71
N LEU A 171 16.57 10.51 -5.76
CA LEU A 171 17.57 9.72 -5.07
C LEU A 171 18.90 9.76 -5.83
N ASP A 172 20.01 9.71 -5.09
CA ASP A 172 21.34 9.54 -5.67
C ASP A 172 21.58 8.07 -6.13
N ALA A 173 22.75 7.82 -6.71
CA ALA A 173 23.07 6.49 -7.26
C ALA A 173 23.12 5.39 -6.18
N ASP A 174 23.64 5.70 -5.00
CA ASP A 174 23.76 4.76 -3.89
C ASP A 174 22.38 4.46 -3.26
N GLU A 175 21.55 5.47 -3.15
CA GLU A 175 20.18 5.35 -2.67
C GLU A 175 19.32 4.56 -3.66
N LEU A 176 19.45 4.81 -4.97
CA LEU A 176 18.77 4.05 -6.02
C LEU A 176 19.17 2.57 -6.00
N ALA A 177 20.46 2.27 -5.82
CA ALA A 177 20.94 0.89 -5.71
C ALA A 177 20.36 0.16 -4.49
N LYS A 178 20.11 0.85 -3.39
CA LYS A 178 19.46 0.28 -2.19
C LYS A 178 17.95 0.13 -2.33
N ALA A 179 17.33 0.99 -3.12
CA ALA A 179 15.88 0.95 -3.35
C ALA A 179 15.45 -0.17 -4.32
N GLY A 180 16.37 -0.78 -5.06
CA GLY A 180 16.17 -1.89 -5.99
C GLY A 180 16.04 -1.40 -7.41
#